data_1cb7347a01d20e68e31a268992420274
#
_entry.id   1cb7347a01d20e68e31a268992420274
#
_cell.length_a   1.000
_cell.length_b   1.000
_cell.length_c   1.000
_cell.angle_alpha   90.00
_cell.angle_beta   90.00
_cell.angle_gamma   90.00
#
_symmetry.space_group_name_H-M   'P 1'
#
loop_
_entity.id
_entity.type
_entity.pdbx_description
1 polymer ?
#
loop_
_entity_poly.entity_id
_entity_poly.type
_entity_poly.pdbx_seq_one_letter_code
_entity_poly.pdbx_strand_id
1 'polypeptide(L)'
;MYKRQVHDGAAGIQKIISWIYLLWLNVAYYVFFCHFLGKTPEVDFYEKKRLSFKISESEAYQKETLILSVDEFTEKIKKYDVISFDIFDTLIFRPMALPTDIFYMIGERLDLLDFKNVRVWAEWDARMKCKQRNGHMEVTLQDIWENLAEDTGLDAMEGMQLECEIEEKLCYANPYMLQVWKRLQELEKRVIIVSDMYLPRACIEKILQNAGYTGAERIYISNEYGENKAGGALFRRVLRDFSGNRIVHIGDNPHSDHKMAQKCGLAIMPYQNVNKNVLLYRPMDMSSMIGGAYRGLVSNHLYNGTEKFSMEYEYGYVYGGLFVVGYCHFVHAYYEQHHLDQVLFLARDGDILRRVYQKLYPDDRTVYVYWSRKAATKLMADEDKHDFFRRFIYHKVNQKVSIGDALRSMELEKLIPELSAWPEIWTAWEKKNGIKEKQKFVDLQENDEITDKNAYLLRRFIEAKWDEVTACYLSLIHI
;
A
#
# COMPACT_ATOMS: atom_id res chain seq x y z
N MET A 1 -0.17 25.11 -4.77
CA MET A 1 -0.46 23.96 -3.90
C MET A 1 0.67 23.66 -2.92
N TYR A 2 1.90 23.49 -3.37
CA TYR A 2 3.08 23.17 -2.54
C TYR A 2 3.41 24.16 -1.41
N LYS A 3 3.18 25.46 -1.66
CA LYS A 3 3.49 26.51 -0.70
C LYS A 3 2.49 26.59 0.47
N ARG A 4 1.27 26.08 0.27
CA ARG A 4 0.26 25.97 1.31
C ARG A 4 0.59 24.85 2.31
N GLN A 5 1.21 23.77 1.86
CA GLN A 5 1.61 22.66 2.71
C GLN A 5 2.70 23.04 3.74
N VAL A 6 3.62 23.94 3.39
CA VAL A 6 4.63 24.46 4.34
C VAL A 6 3.96 25.25 5.47
N HIS A 7 2.87 25.97 5.15
CA HIS A 7 2.08 26.72 6.13
C HIS A 7 1.23 25.77 7.01
N ASP A 8 0.62 24.76 6.40
CA ASP A 8 -0.26 23.81 7.10
C ASP A 8 0.51 22.95 8.11
N GLY A 9 1.82 22.73 7.88
CA GLY A 9 2.71 22.06 8.83
C GLY A 9 3.35 22.96 9.89
N ALA A 10 3.14 24.28 9.83
CA ALA A 10 3.77 25.24 10.75
C ALA A 10 2.91 25.48 12.00
N ALA A 11 3.55 25.58 13.17
CA ALA A 11 2.88 25.84 14.45
C ALA A 11 3.43 27.11 15.13
N GLY A 12 2.61 27.79 15.93
CA GLY A 12 3.01 28.95 16.71
C GLY A 12 3.52 30.14 15.85
N ILE A 13 4.64 30.70 16.24
CA ILE A 13 5.28 31.85 15.55
C ILE A 13 5.69 31.52 14.10
N GLN A 14 6.01 30.27 13.80
CA GLN A 14 6.38 29.83 12.46
C GLN A 14 5.19 29.98 11.49
N LYS A 15 3.96 29.88 11.99
CA LYS A 15 2.75 30.06 11.20
C LYS A 15 2.61 31.51 10.69
N ILE A 16 2.98 32.48 11.50
CA ILE A 16 2.98 33.90 11.13
C ILE A 16 4.07 34.18 10.10
N ILE A 17 5.27 33.66 10.34
CA ILE A 17 6.42 33.83 9.41
C ILE A 17 6.11 33.17 8.05
N SER A 18 5.47 32.02 8.03
CA SER A 18 5.09 31.35 6.79
C SER A 18 4.03 32.13 5.99
N TRP A 19 3.12 32.84 6.64
CA TRP A 19 2.18 33.75 5.99
C TRP A 19 2.88 34.95 5.33
N ILE A 20 3.78 35.59 6.02
CA ILE A 20 4.57 36.71 5.49
C ILE A 20 5.39 36.23 4.30
N TYR A 21 6.03 35.07 4.40
CA TYR A 21 6.77 34.46 3.30
C TYR A 21 5.90 34.14 2.09
N LEU A 22 4.71 33.58 2.28
CA LEU A 22 3.76 33.30 1.20
C LEU A 22 3.28 34.57 0.52
N LEU A 23 3.00 35.64 1.29
CA LEU A 23 2.63 36.95 0.76
C LEU A 23 3.77 37.52 -0.10
N TRP A 24 4.98 37.51 0.42
CA TRP A 24 6.18 37.96 -0.31
C TRP A 24 6.38 37.19 -1.62
N LEU A 25 6.24 35.87 -1.59
CA LEU A 25 6.35 35.05 -2.79
C LEU A 25 5.28 35.38 -3.84
N ASN A 26 4.06 35.67 -3.42
CA ASN A 26 2.99 36.06 -4.34
C ASN A 26 3.28 37.44 -4.95
N VAL A 27 3.74 38.40 -4.16
CA VAL A 27 4.14 39.72 -4.65
C VAL A 27 5.32 39.61 -5.62
N ALA A 28 6.36 38.83 -5.28
CA ALA A 28 7.50 38.59 -6.14
C ALA A 28 7.09 37.94 -7.48
N TYR A 29 6.18 36.98 -7.45
CA TYR A 29 5.71 36.28 -8.64
C TYR A 29 4.82 37.13 -9.54
N TYR A 30 3.79 37.80 -8.97
CA TYR A 30 2.77 38.51 -9.74
C TYR A 30 3.09 39.98 -9.99
N VAL A 31 3.84 40.64 -9.10
CA VAL A 31 4.17 42.07 -9.24
C VAL A 31 5.54 42.26 -9.85
N PHE A 32 6.54 41.51 -9.39
CA PHE A 32 7.91 41.59 -9.89
C PHE A 32 8.26 40.59 -10.97
N PHE A 33 7.29 39.80 -11.43
CA PHE A 33 7.44 38.78 -12.48
C PHE A 33 8.62 37.82 -12.27
N CYS A 34 8.99 37.56 -11.02
CA CYS A 34 10.05 36.61 -10.66
C CYS A 34 9.58 35.16 -10.82
N HIS A 35 9.23 34.76 -12.05
CA HIS A 35 8.67 33.42 -12.34
C HIS A 35 9.64 32.27 -12.02
N PHE A 36 10.96 32.54 -11.95
CA PHE A 36 11.94 31.55 -11.52
C PHE A 36 11.72 31.09 -10.06
N LEU A 37 11.12 31.92 -9.20
CA LEU A 37 10.74 31.55 -7.84
C LEU A 37 9.54 30.58 -7.79
N GLY A 38 8.80 30.49 -8.88
CA GLY A 38 7.69 29.54 -9.05
C GLY A 38 8.15 28.20 -9.65
N LYS A 39 9.30 28.16 -10.29
CA LYS A 39 9.96 26.90 -10.65
C LYS A 39 10.47 26.29 -9.33
N THR A 40 9.62 25.44 -8.73
CA THR A 40 10.18 24.45 -7.83
C THR A 40 11.26 23.74 -8.64
N PRO A 41 12.51 23.62 -8.14
CA PRO A 41 13.33 22.57 -8.66
C PRO A 41 12.46 21.31 -8.64
N GLU A 42 12.50 20.51 -9.66
CA GLU A 42 12.04 19.13 -9.63
C GLU A 42 12.90 18.40 -8.58
N VAL A 43 12.79 18.86 -7.34
CA VAL A 43 13.23 18.10 -6.21
C VAL A 43 12.23 16.99 -6.19
N ASP A 44 12.64 15.87 -6.64
CA ASP A 44 11.91 14.66 -6.47
C ASP A 44 11.58 14.56 -4.98
N PHE A 45 10.36 15.04 -4.65
CA PHE A 45 9.84 15.01 -3.29
C PHE A 45 9.86 13.58 -2.75
N TYR A 46 9.77 12.62 -3.66
CA TYR A 46 9.89 11.21 -3.40
C TYR A 46 11.34 10.79 -3.12
N GLU A 47 12.32 11.35 -3.82
CA GLU A 47 13.73 11.03 -3.55
C GLU A 47 14.24 11.62 -2.21
N LYS A 48 13.87 12.84 -1.87
CA LYS A 48 14.24 13.40 -0.55
C LYS A 48 13.53 12.71 0.60
N LYS A 49 12.25 12.38 0.47
CA LYS A 49 11.55 11.59 1.47
C LYS A 49 12.04 10.14 1.49
N ARG A 50 12.36 9.57 0.34
CA ARG A 50 12.91 8.22 0.22
C ARG A 50 14.31 8.12 0.82
N LEU A 51 15.15 9.17 0.72
CA LEU A 51 16.47 9.23 1.37
C LEU A 51 16.36 9.50 2.87
N SER A 52 15.47 10.40 3.30
CA SER A 52 15.22 10.61 4.73
C SER A 52 14.52 9.40 5.38
N PHE A 53 13.70 8.69 4.63
CA PHE A 53 13.08 7.43 5.01
C PHE A 53 14.11 6.31 5.17
N LYS A 54 15.04 6.14 4.23
CA LYS A 54 16.15 5.16 4.37
C LYS A 54 17.06 5.42 5.57
N ILE A 55 17.28 6.68 5.94
CA ILE A 55 18.17 7.04 7.05
C ILE A 55 17.44 7.03 8.39
N SER A 56 16.19 7.49 8.44
CA SER A 56 15.40 7.49 9.69
C SER A 56 14.82 6.12 10.02
N GLU A 57 14.48 5.29 9.03
CA GLU A 57 13.88 3.98 9.29
C GLU A 57 14.89 2.92 9.72
N SER A 58 16.11 2.93 9.19
CA SER A 58 17.10 1.94 9.64
C SER A 58 17.51 2.13 11.09
N GLU A 59 17.48 3.35 11.61
CA GLU A 59 17.88 3.64 13.00
C GLU A 59 16.72 3.95 13.93
N ALA A 60 15.69 4.68 13.50
CA ALA A 60 14.53 5.03 14.31
C ALA A 60 13.50 3.88 14.35
N TYR A 61 13.27 3.19 13.25
CA TYR A 61 12.41 2.02 13.17
C TYR A 61 12.95 0.86 14.03
N GLN A 62 14.27 0.66 14.06
CA GLN A 62 14.89 -0.30 14.98
C GLN A 62 14.87 0.14 16.45
N LYS A 63 14.77 1.45 16.74
CA LYS A 63 14.74 1.96 18.11
C LYS A 63 13.33 2.08 18.71
N GLU A 64 12.30 2.35 17.90
CA GLU A 64 10.93 2.59 18.38
C GLU A 64 10.02 1.35 18.35
N THR A 65 10.34 0.34 17.57
CA THR A 65 9.56 -0.90 17.48
C THR A 65 10.26 -2.11 18.08
N LEU A 66 10.75 -1.99 19.30
CA LEU A 66 10.91 -3.17 20.15
C LEU A 66 9.51 -3.63 20.61
N ILE A 67 8.71 -4.14 19.67
CA ILE A 67 7.53 -4.91 20.05
C ILE A 67 8.09 -6.14 20.78
N LEU A 68 7.74 -6.26 22.05
CA LEU A 68 8.09 -7.42 22.86
C LEU A 68 7.51 -8.66 22.19
N SER A 69 8.18 -9.78 22.29
CA SER A 69 7.56 -11.05 21.93
C SER A 69 6.31 -11.30 22.80
N VAL A 70 5.40 -12.13 22.35
CA VAL A 70 4.19 -12.49 23.09
C VAL A 70 4.54 -12.97 24.52
N ASP A 71 5.59 -13.80 24.65
CA ASP A 71 6.04 -14.32 25.93
C ASP A 71 6.59 -13.20 26.83
N GLU A 72 7.46 -12.34 26.33
CA GLU A 72 7.99 -11.20 27.10
C GLU A 72 6.90 -10.22 27.52
N PHE A 73 5.92 -9.97 26.65
CA PHE A 73 4.77 -9.11 26.97
C PHE A 73 3.94 -9.74 28.07
N THR A 74 3.61 -11.02 27.94
CA THR A 74 2.85 -11.77 28.94
C THR A 74 3.56 -11.83 30.29
N GLU A 75 4.89 -12.07 30.32
CA GLU A 75 5.69 -12.08 31.54
C GLU A 75 5.62 -10.74 32.28
N LYS A 76 5.60 -9.61 31.57
CA LYS A 76 5.50 -8.29 32.21
C LYS A 76 4.14 -8.02 32.83
N ILE A 77 3.06 -8.56 32.27
CA ILE A 77 1.70 -8.28 32.75
C ILE A 77 1.16 -9.33 33.72
N LYS A 78 1.62 -10.58 33.67
CA LYS A 78 1.12 -11.68 34.51
C LYS A 78 1.26 -11.44 36.04
N LYS A 79 2.14 -10.52 36.45
CA LYS A 79 2.34 -10.13 37.85
C LYS A 79 1.17 -9.34 38.47
N TYR A 80 0.24 -8.86 37.65
CA TYR A 80 -0.95 -8.15 38.07
C TYR A 80 -2.09 -9.12 38.34
N ASP A 81 -3.01 -8.71 39.21
CA ASP A 81 -4.11 -9.54 39.69
C ASP A 81 -5.25 -9.55 38.65
N VAL A 82 -5.48 -8.40 37.98
CA VAL A 82 -6.45 -8.23 36.90
C VAL A 82 -5.78 -7.55 35.71
N ILE A 83 -6.07 -8.04 34.52
CA ILE A 83 -5.54 -7.51 33.27
C ILE A 83 -6.69 -6.92 32.47
N SER A 84 -6.59 -5.63 32.17
CA SER A 84 -7.62 -4.85 31.48
C SER A 84 -7.16 -4.54 30.07
N PHE A 85 -8.03 -4.76 29.09
CA PHE A 85 -7.77 -4.45 27.67
C PHE A 85 -8.76 -3.43 27.14
N ASP A 86 -8.28 -2.54 26.26
CA ASP A 86 -9.11 -1.85 25.29
C ASP A 86 -9.51 -2.80 24.14
N ILE A 87 -10.51 -2.42 23.33
CA ILE A 87 -11.01 -3.26 22.24
C ILE A 87 -10.39 -2.87 20.91
N PHE A 88 -10.79 -1.72 20.36
CA PHE A 88 -10.47 -1.32 18.99
C PHE A 88 -9.04 -0.84 18.88
N ASP A 89 -8.39 -1.19 17.77
CA ASP A 89 -6.95 -0.97 17.54
C ASP A 89 -6.02 -1.60 18.59
N THR A 90 -6.58 -2.38 19.52
CA THR A 90 -5.87 -3.17 20.54
C THR A 90 -6.17 -4.66 20.39
N LEU A 91 -7.34 -5.13 20.79
CA LEU A 91 -7.77 -6.54 20.59
C LEU A 91 -8.28 -6.78 19.18
N ILE A 92 -8.98 -5.82 18.62
CA ILE A 92 -9.70 -5.91 17.34
C ILE A 92 -9.12 -4.93 16.34
N PHE A 93 -8.88 -5.41 15.13
CA PHE A 93 -8.55 -4.61 13.98
C PHE A 93 -9.75 -4.46 13.04
N ARG A 94 -9.81 -3.33 12.36
CA ARG A 94 -10.58 -3.13 11.14
C ARG A 94 -9.66 -3.17 9.92
N PRO A 95 -10.13 -3.58 8.72
CA PRO A 95 -9.31 -3.55 7.51
C PRO A 95 -9.08 -2.13 6.97
N MET A 96 -9.30 -1.11 7.77
CA MET A 96 -9.23 0.30 7.38
C MET A 96 -8.32 1.08 8.32
N ALA A 97 -7.58 2.05 7.75
CA ALA A 97 -6.65 2.89 8.52
C ALA A 97 -7.35 3.86 9.47
N LEU A 98 -8.56 4.31 9.12
CA LEU A 98 -9.38 5.18 9.96
C LEU A 98 -10.69 4.47 10.32
N PRO A 99 -11.09 4.48 11.58
CA PRO A 99 -12.35 3.85 12.03
C PRO A 99 -13.58 4.36 11.24
N THR A 100 -13.58 5.64 10.88
CA THR A 100 -14.67 6.27 10.12
C THR A 100 -14.76 5.86 8.66
N ASP A 101 -13.75 5.14 8.11
CA ASP A 101 -13.79 4.69 6.72
C ASP A 101 -14.81 3.58 6.49
N ILE A 102 -15.26 2.90 7.56
CA ILE A 102 -16.36 1.94 7.50
C ILE A 102 -17.67 2.58 7.01
N PHE A 103 -17.85 3.86 7.29
CA PHE A 103 -19.04 4.61 6.86
C PHE A 103 -19.18 4.75 5.36
N TYR A 104 -18.08 4.62 4.59
CA TYR A 104 -18.18 4.53 3.13
C TYR A 104 -18.93 3.25 2.68
N MET A 105 -18.72 2.14 3.37
CA MET A 105 -19.39 0.88 3.04
C MET A 105 -20.87 0.89 3.43
N ILE A 106 -21.19 1.57 4.53
CA ILE A 106 -22.58 1.77 4.93
C ILE A 106 -23.28 2.67 3.91
N GLY A 107 -22.64 3.77 3.51
CA GLY A 107 -23.14 4.69 2.51
C GLY A 107 -23.40 4.04 1.15
N GLU A 108 -22.52 3.14 0.73
CA GLU A 108 -22.71 2.34 -0.49
C GLU A 108 -23.96 1.46 -0.41
N ARG A 109 -24.21 0.86 0.75
CA ARG A 109 -25.42 0.04 0.97
C ARG A 109 -26.71 0.84 1.03
N LEU A 110 -26.62 2.08 1.46
CA LEU A 110 -27.75 3.02 1.58
C LEU A 110 -27.93 3.89 0.34
N ASP A 111 -27.09 3.74 -0.68
CA ASP A 111 -27.04 4.60 -1.88
C ASP A 111 -26.89 6.08 -1.54
N LEU A 112 -26.09 6.40 -0.52
CA LEU A 112 -25.85 7.75 -0.04
C LEU A 112 -24.35 8.10 -0.07
N LEU A 113 -23.92 8.82 -1.11
CA LEU A 113 -22.51 9.10 -1.41
C LEU A 113 -21.76 9.86 -0.29
N ASP A 114 -22.41 10.79 0.40
CA ASP A 114 -21.81 11.61 1.46
C ASP A 114 -22.04 11.05 2.87
N PHE A 115 -22.51 9.82 2.97
CA PHE A 115 -22.91 9.20 4.24
C PHE A 115 -21.85 9.31 5.33
N LYS A 116 -20.58 9.15 5.01
CA LYS A 116 -19.49 9.25 6.00
C LYS A 116 -19.52 10.59 6.73
N ASN A 117 -19.65 11.70 6.01
CA ASN A 117 -19.68 13.02 6.62
C ASN A 117 -20.95 13.21 7.43
N VAL A 118 -22.09 12.82 6.88
CA VAL A 118 -23.39 12.89 7.56
C VAL A 118 -23.36 12.10 8.86
N ARG A 119 -22.84 10.86 8.84
CA ARG A 119 -22.73 9.99 10.01
C ARG A 119 -21.80 10.57 11.09
N VAL A 120 -20.66 11.14 10.68
CA VAL A 120 -19.72 11.79 11.61
C VAL A 120 -20.34 13.02 12.26
N TRP A 121 -21.07 13.83 11.51
CA TRP A 121 -21.80 14.99 12.05
C TRP A 121 -22.94 14.57 12.97
N ALA A 122 -23.69 13.54 12.62
CA ALA A 122 -24.78 13.02 13.45
C ALA A 122 -24.26 12.53 14.83
N GLU A 123 -23.09 11.88 14.86
CA GLU A 123 -22.46 11.48 16.13
C GLU A 123 -22.06 12.70 16.95
N TRP A 124 -21.42 13.69 16.33
CA TRP A 124 -21.00 14.91 17.03
C TRP A 124 -22.21 15.64 17.62
N ASP A 125 -23.29 15.79 16.87
CA ASP A 125 -24.51 16.46 17.31
C ASP A 125 -25.21 15.68 18.43
N ALA A 126 -25.33 14.34 18.31
CA ALA A 126 -25.84 13.49 19.37
C ALA A 126 -25.05 13.66 20.68
N ARG A 127 -23.71 13.70 20.61
CA ARG A 127 -22.85 13.96 21.77
C ARG A 127 -23.08 15.33 22.37
N MET A 128 -23.30 16.36 21.57
CA MET A 128 -23.61 17.71 22.06
C MET A 128 -24.98 17.78 22.71
N LYS A 129 -26.00 17.17 22.10
CA LYS A 129 -27.35 17.04 22.68
C LYS A 129 -27.31 16.29 24.02
N CYS A 130 -26.57 15.19 24.10
CA CYS A 130 -26.38 14.42 25.32
C CYS A 130 -25.67 15.24 26.42
N LYS A 131 -24.63 15.99 26.07
CA LYS A 131 -23.94 16.86 27.01
C LYS A 131 -24.86 17.93 27.62
N GLN A 132 -25.76 18.51 26.82
CA GLN A 132 -26.73 19.49 27.29
C GLN A 132 -27.77 18.88 28.23
N ARG A 133 -28.21 17.64 27.93
CA ARG A 133 -29.25 16.95 28.72
C ARG A 133 -28.73 16.28 29.97
N ASN A 134 -27.61 15.58 29.86
CA ASN A 134 -27.11 14.62 30.86
C ASN A 134 -25.77 15.03 31.49
N GLY A 135 -25.11 16.07 31.01
CA GLY A 135 -23.81 16.53 31.49
C GLY A 135 -22.61 15.70 31.01
N HIS A 136 -22.79 14.65 30.21
CA HIS A 136 -21.74 13.82 29.64
C HIS A 136 -21.91 13.69 28.10
N MET A 137 -20.87 13.20 27.41
CA MET A 137 -20.85 13.08 25.96
C MET A 137 -20.96 11.63 25.47
N GLU A 138 -21.26 10.67 26.37
CA GLU A 138 -21.42 9.29 26.01
C GLU A 138 -22.82 9.05 25.43
N VAL A 139 -22.85 8.54 24.21
CA VAL A 139 -24.05 8.27 23.41
C VAL A 139 -24.10 6.82 23.01
N THR A 140 -25.28 6.33 22.75
CA THR A 140 -25.53 5.02 22.14
C THR A 140 -25.57 5.11 20.63
N LEU A 141 -25.45 4.00 19.95
CA LEU A 141 -25.65 3.93 18.50
C LEU A 141 -27.08 4.38 18.12
N GLN A 142 -28.06 4.08 18.99
CA GLN A 142 -29.43 4.52 18.81
C GLN A 142 -29.53 6.06 18.79
N ASP A 143 -28.94 6.77 19.77
CA ASP A 143 -28.96 8.24 19.81
C ASP A 143 -28.36 8.83 18.53
N ILE A 144 -27.34 8.21 17.98
CA ILE A 144 -26.67 8.68 16.76
C ILE A 144 -27.59 8.49 15.53
N TRP A 145 -28.19 7.30 15.41
CA TRP A 145 -29.05 7.00 14.26
C TRP A 145 -30.40 7.72 14.31
N GLU A 146 -30.98 7.90 15.51
CA GLU A 146 -32.17 8.76 15.66
C GLU A 146 -31.88 10.19 15.18
N ASN A 147 -30.73 10.74 15.57
CA ASN A 147 -30.29 12.06 15.13
C ASN A 147 -30.05 12.12 13.62
N LEU A 148 -29.46 11.06 13.04
CA LEU A 148 -29.22 10.95 11.59
C LEU A 148 -30.54 10.83 10.83
N ALA A 149 -31.51 10.08 11.35
CA ALA A 149 -32.82 9.90 10.76
C ALA A 149 -33.62 11.22 10.67
N GLU A 150 -33.47 12.11 11.66
CA GLU A 150 -34.08 13.46 11.63
C GLU A 150 -33.63 14.26 10.39
N ASP A 151 -32.35 14.13 10.00
CA ASP A 151 -31.77 14.92 8.91
C ASP A 151 -31.92 14.25 7.53
N THR A 152 -31.96 12.92 7.47
CA THR A 152 -31.88 12.17 6.22
C THR A 152 -33.17 11.47 5.83
N GLY A 153 -34.06 11.22 6.76
CA GLY A 153 -35.26 10.40 6.56
C GLY A 153 -35.00 8.89 6.49
N LEU A 154 -33.77 8.43 6.77
CA LEU A 154 -33.42 7.01 6.83
C LEU A 154 -34.05 6.35 8.06
N ASP A 155 -34.36 5.06 7.98
CA ASP A 155 -34.81 4.31 9.14
C ASP A 155 -33.67 4.07 10.14
N ALA A 156 -33.88 4.52 11.38
CA ALA A 156 -32.84 4.45 12.41
C ALA A 156 -32.56 3.01 12.83
N MET A 157 -33.59 2.13 12.90
CA MET A 157 -33.42 0.74 13.33
C MET A 157 -32.72 -0.10 12.26
N GLU A 158 -33.11 0.05 11.01
CA GLU A 158 -32.46 -0.62 9.87
C GLU A 158 -31.00 -0.16 9.73
N GLY A 159 -30.76 1.13 9.90
CA GLY A 159 -29.42 1.69 9.85
C GLY A 159 -28.50 1.20 10.98
N MET A 160 -28.98 1.17 12.21
CA MET A 160 -28.27 0.58 13.34
C MET A 160 -27.92 -0.88 13.10
N GLN A 161 -28.87 -1.66 12.60
CA GLN A 161 -28.65 -3.07 12.30
C GLN A 161 -27.58 -3.23 11.22
N LEU A 162 -27.65 -2.43 10.15
CA LEU A 162 -26.68 -2.45 9.07
C LEU A 162 -25.27 -2.07 9.57
N GLU A 163 -25.13 -1.04 10.42
CA GLU A 163 -23.82 -0.64 10.99
C GLU A 163 -23.24 -1.77 11.84
N CYS A 164 -24.05 -2.41 12.70
CA CYS A 164 -23.60 -3.56 13.48
C CYS A 164 -23.20 -4.76 12.60
N GLU A 165 -23.98 -5.09 11.58
CA GLU A 165 -23.65 -6.19 10.66
C GLU A 165 -22.33 -5.95 9.91
N ILE A 166 -22.07 -4.72 9.49
CA ILE A 166 -20.84 -4.36 8.78
C ILE A 166 -19.64 -4.41 9.75
N GLU A 167 -19.77 -3.86 10.96
CA GLU A 167 -18.74 -3.96 12.00
C GLU A 167 -18.43 -5.43 12.34
N GLU A 168 -19.44 -6.27 12.55
CA GLU A 168 -19.26 -7.69 12.85
C GLU A 168 -18.57 -8.46 11.72
N LYS A 169 -18.80 -8.10 10.46
CA LYS A 169 -18.18 -8.74 9.30
C LYS A 169 -16.75 -8.29 9.06
N LEU A 170 -16.43 -7.02 9.35
CA LEU A 170 -15.14 -6.43 9.04
C LEU A 170 -14.14 -6.53 10.17
N CYS A 171 -14.62 -6.56 11.41
CA CYS A 171 -13.75 -6.67 12.57
C CYS A 171 -13.14 -8.07 12.69
N TYR A 172 -11.84 -8.12 12.96
CA TYR A 172 -11.10 -9.37 13.18
C TYR A 172 -10.06 -9.23 14.27
N ALA A 173 -9.57 -10.37 14.77
CA ALA A 173 -8.60 -10.37 15.85
C ALA A 173 -7.28 -9.70 15.47
N ASN A 174 -6.72 -8.91 16.38
CA ASN A 174 -5.30 -8.63 16.37
C ASN A 174 -4.53 -9.93 16.68
N PRO A 175 -3.76 -10.48 15.74
CA PRO A 175 -3.15 -11.79 15.89
C PRO A 175 -2.12 -11.84 17.04
N TYR A 176 -1.46 -10.72 17.34
CA TYR A 176 -0.53 -10.62 18.46
C TYR A 176 -1.28 -10.67 19.79
N MET A 177 -2.30 -9.83 19.96
CA MET A 177 -3.07 -9.78 21.20
C MET A 177 -3.90 -11.05 21.43
N LEU A 178 -4.33 -11.72 20.35
CA LEU A 178 -5.02 -13.01 20.50
C LEU A 178 -4.08 -14.08 21.08
N GLN A 179 -2.80 -14.08 20.73
CA GLN A 179 -1.81 -14.97 21.36
C GLN A 179 -1.57 -14.61 22.83
N VAL A 180 -1.45 -13.31 23.14
CA VAL A 180 -1.35 -12.85 24.54
C VAL A 180 -2.58 -13.27 25.35
N TRP A 181 -3.78 -13.08 24.79
CA TRP A 181 -5.03 -13.47 25.43
C TRP A 181 -5.10 -14.95 25.76
N LYS A 182 -4.78 -15.82 24.78
CA LYS A 182 -4.73 -17.28 25.00
C LYS A 182 -3.73 -17.67 26.07
N ARG A 183 -2.55 -17.02 26.09
CA ARG A 183 -1.54 -17.27 27.11
C ARG A 183 -2.01 -16.87 28.52
N LEU A 184 -2.76 -15.77 28.62
CA LEU A 184 -3.35 -15.35 29.90
C LEU A 184 -4.45 -16.32 30.37
N GLN A 185 -5.22 -16.90 29.47
CA GLN A 185 -6.20 -17.94 29.78
C GLN A 185 -5.51 -19.22 30.31
N GLU A 186 -4.43 -19.68 29.65
CA GLU A 186 -3.61 -20.80 30.13
C GLU A 186 -3.05 -20.57 31.54
N LEU A 187 -2.79 -19.31 31.88
CA LEU A 187 -2.31 -18.87 33.20
C LEU A 187 -3.43 -18.57 34.19
N GLU A 188 -4.68 -18.86 33.84
CA GLU A 188 -5.89 -18.59 34.63
C GLU A 188 -5.98 -17.15 35.17
N LYS A 189 -5.53 -16.17 34.36
CA LYS A 189 -5.55 -14.76 34.72
C LYS A 189 -6.94 -14.16 34.56
N ARG A 190 -7.32 -13.31 35.54
CA ARG A 190 -8.54 -12.53 35.47
C ARG A 190 -8.38 -11.45 34.41
N VAL A 191 -9.23 -11.46 33.39
CA VAL A 191 -9.18 -10.51 32.28
C VAL A 191 -10.49 -9.76 32.20
N ILE A 192 -10.41 -8.42 32.08
CA ILE A 192 -11.54 -7.53 31.84
C ILE A 192 -11.33 -6.70 30.60
N ILE A 193 -12.41 -6.17 30.06
CA ILE A 193 -12.41 -5.31 28.90
C ILE A 193 -12.99 -3.95 29.27
N VAL A 194 -12.37 -2.85 28.82
CA VAL A 194 -12.79 -1.48 29.12
C VAL A 194 -12.67 -0.64 27.85
N SER A 195 -13.79 -0.23 27.26
CA SER A 195 -13.84 0.47 25.98
C SER A 195 -14.73 1.69 25.98
N ASP A 196 -14.24 2.78 25.37
CA ASP A 196 -15.05 3.96 25.04
C ASP A 196 -15.69 3.72 23.68
N MET A 197 -17.01 3.32 23.67
CA MET A 197 -17.69 2.93 22.45
C MET A 197 -19.20 3.18 22.54
N TYR A 198 -19.78 3.52 21.39
CA TYR A 198 -21.23 3.74 21.22
C TYR A 198 -21.99 2.49 20.75
N LEU A 199 -21.30 1.47 20.25
CA LEU A 199 -21.93 0.23 19.79
C LEU A 199 -22.66 -0.50 20.93
N PRO A 200 -23.79 -1.16 20.64
CA PRO A 200 -24.51 -1.98 21.61
C PRO A 200 -23.63 -3.14 22.14
N ARG A 201 -23.83 -3.51 23.39
CA ARG A 201 -23.13 -4.65 24.02
C ARG A 201 -23.20 -5.93 23.17
N ALA A 202 -24.38 -6.27 22.65
CA ALA A 202 -24.57 -7.47 21.86
C ALA A 202 -23.68 -7.50 20.59
N CYS A 203 -23.52 -6.35 19.91
CA CYS A 203 -22.63 -6.21 18.77
C CYS A 203 -21.17 -6.39 19.20
N ILE A 204 -20.72 -5.73 20.28
CA ILE A 204 -19.35 -5.85 20.80
C ILE A 204 -19.04 -7.30 21.22
N GLU A 205 -19.93 -7.96 21.94
CA GLU A 205 -19.75 -9.36 22.36
C GLU A 205 -19.66 -10.30 21.15
N LYS A 206 -20.46 -10.03 20.11
CA LYS A 206 -20.42 -10.81 18.87
C LYS A 206 -19.09 -10.61 18.12
N ILE A 207 -18.60 -9.38 18.00
CA ILE A 207 -17.29 -9.06 17.43
C ILE A 207 -16.18 -9.80 18.18
N LEU A 208 -16.16 -9.70 19.49
CA LEU A 208 -15.15 -10.36 20.33
C LEU A 208 -15.22 -11.89 20.20
N GLN A 209 -16.41 -12.47 20.22
CA GLN A 209 -16.61 -13.90 20.03
C GLN A 209 -16.13 -14.39 18.67
N ASN A 210 -16.49 -13.68 17.58
CA ASN A 210 -16.05 -14.00 16.23
C ASN A 210 -14.53 -13.92 16.10
N ALA A 211 -13.89 -13.00 16.82
CA ALA A 211 -12.44 -12.82 16.87
C ALA A 211 -11.72 -13.82 17.80
N GLY A 212 -12.45 -14.65 18.55
CA GLY A 212 -11.90 -15.67 19.45
C GLY A 212 -11.54 -15.16 20.85
N TYR A 213 -11.98 -13.97 21.25
CA TYR A 213 -11.83 -13.44 22.61
C TYR A 213 -13.02 -13.89 23.47
N THR A 214 -12.81 -14.91 24.26
CA THR A 214 -13.82 -15.46 25.20
C THR A 214 -13.29 -15.46 26.63
N GLY A 215 -14.16 -15.56 27.61
CA GLY A 215 -13.75 -15.72 29.01
C GLY A 215 -13.33 -14.43 29.72
N ALA A 216 -13.67 -13.25 29.16
CA ALA A 216 -13.56 -11.99 29.91
C ALA A 216 -14.50 -12.03 31.13
N GLU A 217 -13.96 -11.72 32.31
CA GLU A 217 -14.75 -11.71 33.55
C GLU A 217 -15.82 -10.60 33.54
N ARG A 218 -15.48 -9.46 32.92
CA ARG A 218 -16.40 -8.33 32.78
C ARG A 218 -16.01 -7.43 31.62
N ILE A 219 -17.02 -6.87 30.93
CA ILE A 219 -16.88 -5.89 29.87
C ILE A 219 -17.50 -4.58 30.33
N TYR A 220 -16.74 -3.49 30.27
CA TYR A 220 -17.18 -2.14 30.56
C TYR A 220 -17.22 -1.34 29.27
N ILE A 221 -18.40 -0.83 28.93
CA ILE A 221 -18.62 -0.01 27.73
C ILE A 221 -19.11 1.37 28.17
N SER A 222 -18.48 2.43 27.72
CA SER A 222 -18.71 3.80 28.19
C SER A 222 -20.17 4.25 28.06
N ASN A 223 -20.84 3.87 26.97
CA ASN A 223 -22.23 4.27 26.69
C ASN A 223 -23.24 3.71 27.71
N GLU A 224 -22.95 2.57 28.35
CA GLU A 224 -23.83 1.95 29.35
C GLU A 224 -23.83 2.68 30.67
N TYR A 225 -22.77 3.41 30.96
CA TYR A 225 -22.55 4.07 32.25
C TYR A 225 -22.61 5.61 32.15
N GLY A 226 -22.58 6.17 30.96
CA GLY A 226 -22.34 7.60 30.74
C GLY A 226 -20.96 8.06 31.27
N GLU A 227 -20.02 7.13 31.40
CA GLU A 227 -18.67 7.32 31.93
C GLU A 227 -17.63 6.85 30.92
N ASN A 228 -16.55 7.60 30.72
CA ASN A 228 -15.51 7.23 29.76
C ASN A 228 -14.13 7.10 30.39
N LYS A 229 -13.22 6.48 29.62
CA LYS A 229 -11.80 6.37 29.95
C LYS A 229 -11.12 7.73 29.88
N ALA A 230 -11.45 8.53 28.87
CA ALA A 230 -10.83 9.82 28.60
C ALA A 230 -10.98 10.81 29.78
N GLY A 231 -12.09 10.78 30.50
CA GLY A 231 -12.32 11.52 31.75
C GLY A 231 -11.91 10.76 33.01
N GLY A 232 -11.54 9.50 32.89
CA GLY A 232 -11.14 8.61 33.96
C GLY A 232 -12.29 8.06 34.80
N ALA A 233 -13.55 8.41 34.51
CA ALA A 233 -14.70 7.97 35.31
C ALA A 233 -14.89 6.44 35.20
N LEU A 234 -14.76 5.89 34.00
CA LEU A 234 -14.89 4.47 33.74
C LEU A 234 -13.78 3.66 34.49
N PHE A 235 -12.54 4.15 34.51
CA PHE A 235 -11.46 3.52 35.30
C PHE A 235 -11.72 3.57 36.81
N ARG A 236 -12.28 4.67 37.33
CA ARG A 236 -12.66 4.73 38.78
C ARG A 236 -13.74 3.73 39.10
N ARG A 237 -14.67 3.45 38.18
CA ARG A 237 -15.67 2.37 38.35
C ARG A 237 -14.99 1.01 38.43
N VAL A 238 -14.09 0.70 37.47
CA VAL A 238 -13.31 -0.54 37.50
C VAL A 238 -12.56 -0.72 38.81
N LEU A 239 -11.91 0.32 39.30
CA LEU A 239 -11.17 0.27 40.57
C LEU A 239 -12.06 0.03 41.79
N ARG A 240 -13.30 0.52 41.77
CA ARG A 240 -14.29 0.20 42.85
C ARG A 240 -14.71 -1.26 42.81
N ASP A 241 -15.01 -1.77 41.59
CA ASP A 241 -15.49 -3.14 41.41
C ASP A 241 -14.40 -4.17 41.71
N PHE A 242 -13.13 -3.82 41.45
CA PHE A 242 -11.95 -4.64 41.71
C PHE A 242 -11.08 -4.09 42.86
N SER A 243 -11.70 -3.57 43.90
CA SER A 243 -11.00 -2.97 45.05
C SER A 243 -9.98 -3.95 45.65
N GLY A 244 -8.77 -3.46 45.92
CA GLY A 244 -7.67 -4.26 46.47
C GLY A 244 -6.85 -5.05 45.46
N ASN A 245 -7.24 -5.08 44.20
CA ASN A 245 -6.47 -5.76 43.14
C ASN A 245 -5.51 -4.78 42.44
N ARG A 246 -4.34 -5.27 42.07
CA ARG A 246 -3.41 -4.55 41.18
C ARG A 246 -3.84 -4.77 39.73
N ILE A 247 -4.22 -3.70 39.07
CA ILE A 247 -4.74 -3.74 37.68
C ILE A 247 -3.71 -3.14 36.72
N VAL A 248 -3.47 -3.81 35.58
CA VAL A 248 -2.75 -3.24 34.46
C VAL A 248 -3.72 -3.03 33.29
N HIS A 249 -3.69 -1.87 32.67
CA HIS A 249 -4.47 -1.58 31.47
C HIS A 249 -3.59 -1.58 30.21
N ILE A 250 -4.06 -2.25 29.16
CA ILE A 250 -3.42 -2.39 27.85
C ILE A 250 -4.31 -1.70 26.82
N GLY A 251 -3.76 -0.76 26.08
CA GLY A 251 -4.48 -0.05 25.03
C GLY A 251 -3.52 0.77 24.16
N ASP A 252 -4.03 1.31 23.06
CA ASP A 252 -3.25 2.03 22.05
C ASP A 252 -3.28 3.55 22.21
N ASN A 253 -4.29 4.09 22.91
CA ASN A 253 -4.52 5.54 22.98
C ASN A 253 -3.67 6.19 24.10
N PRO A 254 -2.71 7.11 23.73
CA PRO A 254 -1.84 7.74 24.72
C PRO A 254 -2.57 8.57 25.77
N HIS A 255 -3.75 9.11 25.46
CA HIS A 255 -4.52 9.92 26.40
C HIS A 255 -5.39 9.06 27.30
N SER A 256 -6.33 8.32 26.73
CA SER A 256 -7.32 7.54 27.50
C SER A 256 -6.67 6.33 28.17
N ASP A 257 -5.95 5.50 27.43
CA ASP A 257 -5.45 4.22 27.94
C ASP A 257 -4.15 4.34 28.72
N HIS A 258 -3.33 5.37 28.46
CA HIS A 258 -2.09 5.54 29.20
C HIS A 258 -2.21 6.63 30.28
N LYS A 259 -2.34 7.91 29.86
CA LYS A 259 -2.29 9.04 30.79
C LYS A 259 -3.42 9.01 31.81
N MET A 260 -4.65 8.72 31.38
CA MET A 260 -5.81 8.73 32.28
C MET A 260 -5.89 7.48 33.15
N ALA A 261 -5.57 6.30 32.58
CA ALA A 261 -5.46 5.07 33.36
C ALA A 261 -4.44 5.24 34.52
N GLN A 262 -3.26 5.76 34.21
CA GLN A 262 -2.21 6.01 35.19
C GLN A 262 -2.63 7.04 36.25
N LYS A 263 -3.29 8.13 35.84
CA LYS A 263 -3.82 9.12 36.78
C LYS A 263 -4.87 8.54 37.73
N CYS A 264 -5.61 7.53 37.30
CA CYS A 264 -6.59 6.84 38.14
C CYS A 264 -5.95 5.80 39.04
N GLY A 265 -4.66 5.46 38.88
CA GLY A 265 -3.94 4.50 39.71
C GLY A 265 -3.77 3.11 39.12
N LEU A 266 -4.13 2.92 37.84
CA LEU A 266 -3.83 1.68 37.16
C LEU A 266 -2.37 1.67 36.67
N ALA A 267 -1.76 0.48 36.65
CA ALA A 267 -0.55 0.28 35.86
C ALA A 267 -0.92 0.29 34.37
N ILE A 268 0.03 0.65 33.53
CA ILE A 268 -0.17 0.67 32.07
C ILE A 268 0.84 -0.23 31.38
N MET A 269 0.40 -0.86 30.29
CA MET A 269 1.24 -1.54 29.33
C MET A 269 0.85 -1.05 27.94
N PRO A 270 1.61 -0.09 27.38
CA PRO A 270 1.28 0.50 26.08
C PRO A 270 1.32 -0.52 24.95
N TYR A 271 0.35 -0.47 24.07
CA TYR A 271 0.36 -1.12 22.76
C TYR A 271 0.35 -0.04 21.69
N GLN A 272 1.18 -0.19 20.67
CA GLN A 272 1.25 0.81 19.61
C GLN A 272 0.20 0.52 18.55
N ASN A 273 -0.65 1.50 18.26
CA ASN A 273 -1.57 1.43 17.11
C ASN A 273 -0.80 1.28 15.81
N VAL A 274 -1.07 0.20 15.09
CA VAL A 274 -0.38 -0.15 13.85
C VAL A 274 -0.57 0.89 12.74
N ASN A 275 -1.69 1.62 12.75
CA ASN A 275 -2.00 2.66 11.78
C ASN A 275 -1.27 3.99 12.02
N LYS A 276 -0.57 4.13 13.15
CA LYS A 276 0.32 5.28 13.41
C LYS A 276 1.64 5.19 12.65
N ASN A 277 2.04 4.02 12.23
CA ASN A 277 3.17 3.85 11.34
C ASN A 277 2.79 4.46 9.99
N VAL A 278 3.35 5.63 9.70
CA VAL A 278 3.04 6.36 8.47
C VAL A 278 3.69 5.63 7.29
N LEU A 279 2.91 4.82 6.64
CA LEU A 279 3.31 4.24 5.38
C LEU A 279 3.27 5.33 4.31
N LEU A 280 4.44 5.62 3.75
CA LEU A 280 4.67 6.72 2.80
C LEU A 280 4.26 6.40 1.37
N TYR A 281 3.60 5.27 1.15
CA TYR A 281 3.12 4.94 -0.17
C TYR A 281 1.70 5.50 -0.38
N ARG A 282 1.42 5.77 -1.53
CA ARG A 282 0.34 6.37 -2.30
C ARG A 282 -1.13 6.10 -1.88
N PRO A 283 -1.56 6.11 -0.60
CA PRO A 283 -2.99 6.01 -0.32
C PRO A 283 -3.78 7.19 -0.89
N MET A 284 -3.08 8.30 -1.20
CA MET A 284 -3.70 9.49 -1.81
C MET A 284 -4.00 9.34 -3.31
N ASP A 285 -3.38 8.38 -3.98
CA ASP A 285 -3.59 8.13 -5.42
C ASP A 285 -4.81 7.21 -5.66
N MET A 286 -5.44 6.72 -4.60
CA MET A 286 -6.64 5.89 -4.63
C MET A 286 -7.84 6.66 -4.05
N SER A 287 -9.05 6.13 -4.27
CA SER A 287 -10.21 6.63 -3.55
C SER A 287 -10.01 6.52 -2.03
N SER A 288 -10.64 7.39 -1.27
CA SER A 288 -10.50 7.40 0.20
C SER A 288 -10.83 6.04 0.82
N MET A 289 -11.85 5.34 0.30
CA MET A 289 -12.25 4.01 0.78
C MET A 289 -11.18 2.96 0.45
N ILE A 290 -10.78 2.85 -0.82
CA ILE A 290 -9.80 1.83 -1.26
C ILE A 290 -8.44 2.11 -0.63
N GLY A 291 -7.98 3.37 -0.63
CA GLY A 291 -6.72 3.74 -0.01
C GLY A 291 -6.71 3.52 1.50
N GLY A 292 -7.82 3.81 2.19
CA GLY A 292 -8.00 3.55 3.61
C GLY A 292 -7.96 2.06 3.94
N ALA A 293 -8.69 1.24 3.18
CA ALA A 293 -8.70 -0.21 3.35
C ALA A 293 -7.32 -0.84 3.05
N TYR A 294 -6.70 -0.45 1.95
CA TYR A 294 -5.37 -0.93 1.61
C TYR A 294 -4.33 -0.61 2.68
N ARG A 295 -4.31 0.64 3.14
CA ARG A 295 -3.40 1.07 4.22
C ARG A 295 -3.67 0.31 5.52
N GLY A 296 -4.92 0.12 5.90
CA GLY A 296 -5.31 -0.62 7.10
C GLY A 296 -4.84 -2.07 7.04
N LEU A 297 -5.14 -2.77 5.96
CA LEU A 297 -4.72 -4.17 5.76
C LEU A 297 -3.20 -4.33 5.80
N VAL A 298 -2.47 -3.46 5.13
CA VAL A 298 -1.00 -3.49 5.13
C VAL A 298 -0.45 -3.23 6.53
N SER A 299 -0.94 -2.21 7.24
CA SER A 299 -0.48 -1.88 8.59
C SER A 299 -0.79 -3.00 9.58
N ASN A 300 -1.99 -3.56 9.51
CA ASN A 300 -2.42 -4.65 10.37
C ASN A 300 -1.60 -5.94 10.15
N HIS A 301 -1.12 -6.17 8.94
CA HIS A 301 -0.27 -7.33 8.67
C HIS A 301 1.19 -7.08 9.08
N LEU A 302 1.78 -5.99 8.61
CA LEU A 302 3.22 -5.77 8.76
C LEU A 302 3.65 -5.34 10.16
N TYR A 303 2.78 -4.63 10.90
CA TYR A 303 3.18 -3.95 12.15
C TYR A 303 2.44 -4.43 13.40
N ASN A 304 1.75 -5.56 13.33
CA ASN A 304 1.02 -6.10 14.51
C ASN A 304 1.93 -6.67 15.59
N GLY A 305 3.19 -6.97 15.29
CA GLY A 305 4.19 -7.47 16.24
C GLY A 305 4.35 -8.98 16.31
N THR A 306 3.61 -9.76 15.49
CA THR A 306 3.76 -11.22 15.47
C THR A 306 5.07 -11.65 14.82
N GLU A 307 5.50 -10.93 13.79
CA GLU A 307 6.71 -11.24 13.02
C GLU A 307 7.47 -9.97 12.66
N LYS A 308 8.77 -10.12 12.39
CA LYS A 308 9.60 -9.09 11.77
C LYS A 308 9.86 -9.47 10.32
N PHE A 309 9.38 -8.65 9.42
CA PHE A 309 9.56 -8.88 7.99
C PHE A 309 10.86 -8.26 7.48
N SER A 310 11.43 -8.83 6.41
CA SER A 310 12.54 -8.19 5.71
C SER A 310 12.03 -6.99 4.89
N MET A 311 12.94 -6.06 4.57
CA MET A 311 12.60 -4.88 3.73
C MET A 311 12.06 -5.31 2.35
N GLU A 312 12.58 -6.40 1.78
CA GLU A 312 12.12 -6.95 0.50
C GLU A 312 10.70 -7.50 0.61
N TYR A 313 10.37 -8.17 1.72
CA TYR A 313 9.02 -8.66 1.98
C TYR A 313 8.05 -7.47 2.13
N GLU A 314 8.39 -6.49 2.95
CA GLU A 314 7.56 -5.28 3.12
C GLU A 314 7.33 -4.58 1.79
N TYR A 315 8.38 -4.37 1.00
CA TYR A 315 8.28 -3.76 -0.32
C TYR A 315 7.39 -4.57 -1.27
N GLY A 316 7.59 -5.89 -1.31
CA GLY A 316 6.77 -6.80 -2.11
C GLY A 316 5.31 -6.80 -1.69
N TYR A 317 5.04 -6.84 -0.38
CA TYR A 317 3.68 -6.83 0.16
C TYR A 317 2.96 -5.49 -0.13
N VAL A 318 3.64 -4.37 0.12
CA VAL A 318 3.09 -3.02 -0.04
C VAL A 318 2.82 -2.68 -1.50
N TYR A 319 3.78 -2.91 -2.39
CA TYR A 319 3.70 -2.46 -3.78
C TYR A 319 3.36 -3.58 -4.76
N GLY A 320 3.99 -4.74 -4.60
CA GLY A 320 3.84 -5.87 -5.50
C GLY A 320 2.52 -6.58 -5.35
N GLY A 321 2.07 -6.80 -4.12
CA GLY A 321 0.89 -7.59 -3.80
C GLY A 321 -0.38 -7.04 -4.45
N LEU A 322 -0.68 -5.77 -4.25
CA LEU A 322 -1.87 -5.13 -4.82
C LEU A 322 -1.84 -5.16 -6.36
N PHE A 323 -0.68 -4.83 -6.94
CA PHE A 323 -0.52 -4.85 -8.40
C PHE A 323 -0.73 -6.25 -8.98
N VAL A 324 -0.07 -7.25 -8.41
CA VAL A 324 -0.12 -8.63 -8.92
C VAL A 324 -1.52 -9.22 -8.78
N VAL A 325 -2.17 -9.04 -7.62
CA VAL A 325 -3.54 -9.50 -7.37
C VAL A 325 -4.53 -8.82 -8.31
N GLY A 326 -4.47 -7.50 -8.42
CA GLY A 326 -5.32 -6.73 -9.34
C GLY A 326 -5.12 -7.13 -10.80
N TYR A 327 -3.88 -7.36 -11.22
CA TYR A 327 -3.59 -7.84 -12.56
C TYR A 327 -4.14 -9.26 -12.82
N CYS A 328 -4.03 -10.16 -11.84
CA CYS A 328 -4.61 -11.50 -11.95
C CYS A 328 -6.14 -11.46 -12.08
N HIS A 329 -6.81 -10.59 -11.31
CA HIS A 329 -8.25 -10.38 -11.45
C HIS A 329 -8.63 -9.83 -12.82
N PHE A 330 -7.87 -8.88 -13.35
CA PHE A 330 -8.07 -8.36 -14.70
C PHE A 330 -7.92 -9.45 -15.75
N VAL A 331 -6.88 -10.29 -15.66
CA VAL A 331 -6.65 -11.40 -16.60
C VAL A 331 -7.78 -12.42 -16.53
N HIS A 332 -8.27 -12.76 -15.31
CA HIS A 332 -9.39 -13.68 -15.14
C HIS A 332 -10.69 -13.11 -15.72
N ALA A 333 -11.00 -11.85 -15.45
CA ALA A 333 -12.19 -11.21 -16.03
C ALA A 333 -12.15 -11.22 -17.56
N TYR A 334 -10.97 -11.00 -18.15
CA TYR A 334 -10.76 -11.08 -19.59
C TYR A 334 -10.92 -12.53 -20.12
N TYR A 335 -10.35 -13.51 -19.40
CA TYR A 335 -10.47 -14.95 -19.71
C TYR A 335 -11.95 -15.38 -19.76
N GLU A 336 -12.73 -15.04 -18.74
CA GLU A 336 -14.15 -15.35 -18.66
C GLU A 336 -14.97 -14.62 -19.74
N GLN A 337 -14.74 -13.31 -19.92
CA GLN A 337 -15.49 -12.50 -20.87
C GLN A 337 -15.31 -12.98 -22.32
N HIS A 338 -14.11 -13.46 -22.65
CA HIS A 338 -13.77 -13.90 -24.03
C HIS A 338 -13.83 -15.41 -24.22
N HIS A 339 -14.28 -16.17 -23.20
CA HIS A 339 -14.39 -17.63 -23.23
C HIS A 339 -13.13 -18.31 -23.74
N LEU A 340 -11.96 -17.91 -23.19
CA LEU A 340 -10.68 -18.43 -23.63
C LEU A 340 -10.44 -19.84 -23.11
N ASP A 341 -9.71 -20.68 -23.86
CA ASP A 341 -9.41 -22.05 -23.46
C ASP A 341 -8.32 -22.13 -22.40
N GLN A 342 -7.39 -21.19 -22.38
CA GLN A 342 -6.26 -21.17 -21.44
C GLN A 342 -5.55 -19.82 -21.39
N VAL A 343 -4.82 -19.57 -20.30
CA VAL A 343 -3.96 -18.39 -20.11
C VAL A 343 -2.50 -18.78 -20.23
N LEU A 344 -1.76 -18.12 -21.13
CA LEU A 344 -0.33 -18.32 -21.33
C LEU A 344 0.47 -17.29 -20.54
N PHE A 345 1.26 -17.73 -19.59
CA PHE A 345 2.17 -16.88 -18.80
C PHE A 345 3.57 -16.95 -19.38
N LEU A 346 4.03 -15.86 -19.96
CA LEU A 346 5.33 -15.78 -20.62
C LEU A 346 6.47 -15.65 -19.62
N ALA A 347 7.55 -16.41 -19.84
CA ALA A 347 8.77 -16.26 -19.07
C ALA A 347 9.36 -14.85 -19.27
N ARG A 348 9.93 -14.26 -18.28
CA ARG A 348 10.27 -14.65 -16.89
C ARG A 348 9.21 -14.15 -15.89
N ASP A 349 8.65 -12.99 -16.15
CA ASP A 349 7.73 -12.26 -15.27
C ASP A 349 6.43 -13.05 -15.01
N GLY A 350 6.02 -13.88 -15.99
CA GLY A 350 4.83 -14.73 -15.89
C GLY A 350 4.90 -15.83 -14.81
N ASP A 351 6.08 -16.17 -14.28
CA ASP A 351 6.17 -17.21 -13.23
C ASP A 351 5.46 -16.78 -11.94
N ILE A 352 5.77 -15.59 -11.44
CA ILE A 352 5.13 -15.04 -10.22
C ILE A 352 3.65 -14.84 -10.46
N LEU A 353 3.28 -14.24 -11.59
CA LEU A 353 1.88 -13.99 -11.96
C LEU A 353 1.09 -15.30 -12.01
N ARG A 354 1.63 -16.36 -12.65
CA ARG A 354 0.97 -17.66 -12.73
C ARG A 354 0.76 -18.28 -11.36
N ARG A 355 1.76 -18.26 -10.49
CA ARG A 355 1.66 -18.82 -9.13
C ARG A 355 0.59 -18.13 -8.30
N VAL A 356 0.44 -16.81 -8.41
CA VAL A 356 -0.62 -16.05 -7.75
C VAL A 356 -1.96 -16.33 -8.42
N TYR A 357 -2.01 -16.29 -9.75
CA TYR A 357 -3.23 -16.58 -10.52
C TYR A 357 -3.83 -17.95 -10.19
N GLN A 358 -3.01 -19.00 -10.16
CA GLN A 358 -3.44 -20.35 -9.80
C GLN A 358 -3.97 -20.49 -8.36
N LYS A 359 -3.53 -19.64 -7.44
CA LYS A 359 -4.08 -19.59 -6.09
C LYS A 359 -5.43 -18.91 -6.03
N LEU A 360 -5.67 -17.90 -6.86
CA LEU A 360 -6.92 -17.16 -6.93
C LEU A 360 -7.96 -17.91 -7.76
N TYR A 361 -7.52 -18.55 -8.85
CA TYR A 361 -8.35 -19.21 -9.85
C TYR A 361 -7.79 -20.61 -10.16
N PRO A 362 -7.95 -21.58 -9.25
CA PRO A 362 -7.35 -22.91 -9.40
C PRO A 362 -7.93 -23.73 -10.55
N ASP A 363 -9.16 -23.43 -10.97
CA ASP A 363 -9.89 -24.16 -12.02
C ASP A 363 -9.51 -23.68 -13.43
N ASP A 364 -8.88 -22.52 -13.56
CA ASP A 364 -8.47 -21.97 -14.86
C ASP A 364 -7.26 -22.70 -15.41
N ARG A 365 -7.30 -23.01 -16.70
CA ARG A 365 -6.18 -23.65 -17.38
C ARG A 365 -5.08 -22.67 -17.65
N THR A 366 -3.88 -22.93 -17.10
CA THR A 366 -2.71 -22.05 -17.24
C THR A 366 -1.49 -22.81 -17.76
N VAL A 367 -0.74 -22.20 -18.65
CA VAL A 367 0.52 -22.73 -19.16
C VAL A 367 1.64 -21.71 -18.97
N TYR A 368 2.79 -22.15 -18.50
CA TYR A 368 4.00 -21.33 -18.47
C TYR A 368 4.79 -21.54 -19.75
N VAL A 369 5.07 -20.47 -20.50
CA VAL A 369 5.68 -20.53 -21.82
C VAL A 369 7.04 -19.86 -21.78
N TYR A 370 8.08 -20.60 -22.17
CA TYR A 370 9.42 -20.06 -22.34
C TYR A 370 9.47 -19.19 -23.59
N TRP A 371 9.35 -17.89 -23.38
CA TRP A 371 9.34 -16.89 -24.44
C TRP A 371 10.12 -15.65 -24.02
N SER A 372 10.81 -15.02 -24.95
CA SER A 372 11.50 -13.77 -24.67
C SER A 372 11.24 -12.72 -25.74
N ARG A 373 11.27 -11.43 -25.35
CA ARG A 373 11.18 -10.31 -26.31
C ARG A 373 12.26 -10.39 -27.39
N LYS A 374 13.46 -10.86 -27.01
CA LYS A 374 14.58 -11.03 -27.93
C LYS A 374 14.26 -12.10 -28.98
N ALA A 375 13.69 -13.22 -28.58
CA ALA A 375 13.26 -14.26 -29.49
C ALA A 375 12.14 -13.76 -30.42
N ALA A 376 11.11 -13.10 -29.83
CA ALA A 376 10.02 -12.52 -30.60
C ALA A 376 10.53 -11.57 -31.71
N THR A 377 11.40 -10.60 -31.34
CA THR A 377 11.94 -9.63 -32.29
C THR A 377 12.74 -10.28 -33.40
N LYS A 378 13.46 -11.39 -33.10
CA LYS A 378 14.20 -12.13 -34.14
C LYS A 378 13.27 -12.89 -35.07
N LEU A 379 12.27 -13.58 -34.55
CA LEU A 379 11.30 -14.34 -35.34
C LEU A 379 10.45 -13.43 -36.25
N MET A 380 10.14 -12.22 -35.76
CA MET A 380 9.38 -11.21 -36.50
C MET A 380 10.27 -10.28 -37.34
N ALA A 381 11.58 -10.56 -37.47
CA ALA A 381 12.54 -9.65 -38.07
C ALA A 381 12.20 -9.31 -39.53
N ASP A 382 11.67 -10.24 -40.31
CA ASP A 382 11.30 -10.01 -41.71
C ASP A 382 10.00 -9.22 -41.85
N GLU A 383 9.06 -9.43 -40.96
CA GLU A 383 7.77 -8.72 -40.94
C GLU A 383 7.88 -7.32 -40.32
N ASP A 384 8.71 -7.16 -39.29
CA ASP A 384 8.92 -5.87 -38.59
C ASP A 384 10.42 -5.51 -38.51
N LYS A 385 11.02 -5.20 -39.64
CA LYS A 385 12.42 -4.72 -39.74
C LYS A 385 12.67 -3.46 -38.91
N HIS A 386 11.65 -2.60 -38.78
CA HIS A 386 11.78 -1.37 -38.00
C HIS A 386 12.02 -1.67 -36.53
N ASP A 387 11.19 -2.54 -35.90
CA ASP A 387 11.37 -2.91 -34.51
C ASP A 387 12.68 -3.68 -34.26
N PHE A 388 13.06 -4.55 -35.21
CA PHE A 388 14.33 -5.28 -35.16
C PHE A 388 15.52 -4.32 -35.08
N PHE A 389 15.68 -3.40 -36.07
CA PHE A 389 16.80 -2.46 -36.06
C PHE A 389 16.72 -1.44 -34.90
N ARG A 390 15.51 -1.00 -34.53
CA ARG A 390 15.30 -0.14 -33.39
C ARG A 390 15.87 -0.77 -32.10
N ARG A 391 15.55 -2.02 -31.84
CA ARG A 391 15.98 -2.72 -30.59
C ARG A 391 17.45 -3.08 -30.60
N PHE A 392 17.95 -3.57 -31.72
CA PHE A 392 19.31 -4.12 -31.76
C PHE A 392 20.38 -3.10 -32.11
N ILE A 393 20.03 -2.01 -32.77
CA ILE A 393 20.98 -0.97 -33.22
C ILE A 393 20.63 0.39 -32.57
N TYR A 394 19.50 0.97 -32.93
CA TYR A 394 19.24 2.38 -32.56
C TYR A 394 19.09 2.63 -31.07
N HIS A 395 18.53 1.70 -30.32
CA HIS A 395 18.52 1.77 -28.85
C HIS A 395 19.89 1.55 -28.21
N LYS A 396 20.90 1.17 -28.96
CA LYS A 396 22.27 0.98 -28.48
C LYS A 396 23.19 2.16 -28.78
N VAL A 397 22.73 3.10 -29.57
CA VAL A 397 23.49 4.29 -29.94
C VAL A 397 23.88 5.06 -28.67
N ASN A 398 25.14 5.43 -28.54
CA ASN A 398 25.73 6.16 -27.43
C ASN A 398 25.59 5.46 -26.05
N GLN A 399 25.40 4.14 -26.03
CA GLN A 399 25.31 3.35 -24.80
C GLN A 399 26.56 2.51 -24.50
N LYS A 400 27.70 2.83 -25.15
CA LYS A 400 28.98 2.10 -25.00
C LYS A 400 28.87 0.62 -25.38
N VAL A 401 27.99 0.29 -26.34
CA VAL A 401 27.85 -1.05 -26.89
C VAL A 401 28.66 -1.13 -28.19
N SER A 402 29.52 -2.13 -28.32
CA SER A 402 30.30 -2.32 -29.55
C SER A 402 29.46 -2.94 -30.67
N ILE A 403 29.88 -2.74 -31.90
CA ILE A 403 29.28 -3.37 -33.09
C ILE A 403 29.29 -4.89 -32.93
N GLY A 404 30.39 -5.45 -32.45
CA GLY A 404 30.52 -6.89 -32.21
C GLY A 404 29.50 -7.39 -31.17
N ASP A 405 29.32 -6.64 -30.05
CA ASP A 405 28.34 -7.03 -29.03
C ASP A 405 26.89 -6.93 -29.53
N ALA A 406 26.62 -5.94 -30.39
CA ALA A 406 25.32 -5.85 -31.05
C ALA A 406 25.06 -7.04 -31.96
N LEU A 407 26.03 -7.42 -32.83
CA LEU A 407 25.93 -8.59 -33.66
C LEU A 407 25.78 -9.89 -32.89
N ARG A 408 26.55 -10.08 -31.79
CA ARG A 408 26.37 -11.20 -30.85
C ARG A 408 24.98 -11.20 -30.26
N SER A 409 24.48 -10.03 -29.87
CA SER A 409 23.12 -9.94 -29.29
C SER A 409 22.02 -10.32 -30.30
N MET A 410 22.32 -10.19 -31.60
CA MET A 410 21.47 -10.63 -32.71
C MET A 410 21.72 -12.11 -33.08
N GLU A 411 22.72 -12.79 -32.50
CA GLU A 411 23.19 -14.13 -32.92
C GLU A 411 23.73 -14.15 -34.34
N LEU A 412 24.42 -13.08 -34.72
CA LEU A 412 25.01 -12.86 -36.04
C LEU A 412 26.54 -12.77 -35.93
N GLU A 413 27.18 -13.48 -35.01
CA GLU A 413 28.64 -13.49 -34.83
C GLU A 413 29.41 -13.88 -36.09
N LYS A 414 28.81 -14.72 -36.91
CA LYS A 414 29.38 -15.14 -38.19
C LYS A 414 29.59 -14.00 -39.18
N LEU A 415 28.90 -12.87 -39.01
CA LEU A 415 29.06 -11.68 -39.83
C LEU A 415 30.21 -10.77 -39.36
N ILE A 416 30.77 -10.96 -38.14
CA ILE A 416 31.83 -10.12 -37.60
C ILE A 416 33.09 -10.11 -38.52
N PRO A 417 33.58 -11.26 -39.01
CA PRO A 417 34.74 -11.27 -39.92
C PRO A 417 34.49 -10.52 -41.25
N GLU A 418 33.23 -10.36 -41.64
CA GLU A 418 32.86 -9.72 -42.89
C GLU A 418 32.72 -8.18 -42.79
N LEU A 419 32.84 -7.63 -41.60
CA LEU A 419 32.76 -6.16 -41.39
C LEU A 419 33.80 -5.40 -42.19
N SER A 420 35.02 -5.93 -42.33
CA SER A 420 36.09 -5.30 -43.11
C SER A 420 35.82 -5.31 -44.61
N ALA A 421 35.00 -6.21 -45.10
CA ALA A 421 34.60 -6.31 -46.53
C ALA A 421 33.32 -5.47 -46.83
N TRP A 422 32.86 -4.69 -45.90
CA TRP A 422 31.64 -3.89 -46.00
C TRP A 422 31.53 -3.03 -47.27
N PRO A 423 32.56 -2.27 -47.68
CA PRO A 423 32.47 -1.45 -48.88
C PRO A 423 32.18 -2.28 -50.16
N GLU A 424 32.76 -3.46 -50.25
CA GLU A 424 32.59 -4.36 -51.40
C GLU A 424 31.20 -5.02 -51.39
N ILE A 425 30.75 -5.45 -50.19
CA ILE A 425 29.42 -6.03 -50.00
C ILE A 425 28.34 -5.01 -50.36
N TRP A 426 28.48 -3.78 -49.94
CA TRP A 426 27.51 -2.70 -50.21
C TRP A 426 27.49 -2.38 -51.69
N THR A 427 28.63 -2.24 -52.35
CA THR A 427 28.72 -1.96 -53.78
C THR A 427 28.05 -3.06 -54.61
N ALA A 428 28.23 -4.32 -54.24
CA ALA A 428 27.57 -5.45 -54.88
C ALA A 428 26.04 -5.41 -54.67
N TRP A 429 25.59 -5.06 -53.47
CA TRP A 429 24.18 -4.96 -53.10
C TRP A 429 23.48 -3.79 -53.84
N GLU A 430 24.11 -2.60 -53.90
CA GLU A 430 23.62 -1.45 -54.66
C GLU A 430 23.43 -1.80 -56.16
N LYS A 431 24.42 -2.47 -56.72
CA LYS A 431 24.36 -2.91 -58.13
C LYS A 431 23.20 -3.87 -58.37
N LYS A 432 22.98 -4.83 -57.42
CA LYS A 432 21.88 -5.79 -57.49
C LYS A 432 20.50 -5.13 -57.39
N ASN A 433 20.37 -4.07 -56.56
CA ASN A 433 19.09 -3.42 -56.25
C ASN A 433 18.86 -2.09 -57.02
N GLY A 434 19.77 -1.70 -57.93
CA GLY A 434 19.62 -0.52 -58.74
C GLY A 434 19.70 0.82 -58.01
N ILE A 435 20.30 0.83 -56.79
CA ILE A 435 20.41 2.01 -55.96
C ILE A 435 21.69 2.78 -56.29
N LYS A 436 21.59 4.10 -56.48
CA LYS A 436 22.72 4.99 -56.75
C LYS A 436 22.91 5.98 -55.61
N GLU A 437 23.39 5.52 -54.46
CA GLU A 437 23.81 6.42 -53.39
C GLU A 437 25.32 6.63 -53.39
N LYS A 438 25.77 7.91 -53.44
CA LYS A 438 27.17 8.27 -53.22
C LYS A 438 27.42 8.43 -51.70
N GLN A 439 27.65 7.35 -51.00
CA GLN A 439 28.03 7.42 -49.58
C GLN A 439 29.54 7.30 -49.42
N LYS A 440 30.09 8.11 -48.46
CA LYS A 440 31.44 7.87 -47.94
C LYS A 440 31.37 6.69 -46.99
N PHE A 441 32.04 5.61 -47.35
CA PHE A 441 32.18 4.46 -46.48
C PHE A 441 33.08 4.81 -45.28
N VAL A 442 32.62 4.45 -44.09
CA VAL A 442 33.43 4.43 -42.89
C VAL A 442 33.64 2.96 -42.57
N ASP A 443 34.88 2.57 -42.32
CA ASP A 443 35.18 1.20 -41.92
C ASP A 443 34.41 0.86 -40.63
N LEU A 444 33.73 -0.31 -40.63
CA LEU A 444 33.06 -0.85 -39.48
C LEU A 444 33.98 -1.88 -38.82
N GLN A 445 34.32 -1.66 -37.55
CA GLN A 445 35.15 -2.61 -36.80
C GLN A 445 34.37 -3.18 -35.62
N GLU A 446 34.69 -4.41 -35.22
CA GLU A 446 34.03 -5.12 -34.16
C GLU A 446 33.99 -4.32 -32.82
N ASN A 447 35.10 -3.65 -32.48
CA ASN A 447 35.26 -2.93 -31.23
C ASN A 447 34.74 -1.49 -31.26
N ASP A 448 34.27 -1.00 -32.44
CA ASP A 448 33.71 0.33 -32.51
C ASP A 448 32.41 0.43 -31.74
N GLU A 449 32.30 1.51 -30.94
CA GLU A 449 31.04 1.84 -30.29
C GLU A 449 29.97 2.24 -31.30
N ILE A 450 28.73 1.80 -31.13
CA ILE A 450 27.59 2.22 -31.97
C ILE A 450 27.26 3.70 -31.67
N THR A 451 27.41 4.49 -32.72
CA THR A 451 27.15 5.93 -32.71
C THR A 451 26.14 6.31 -33.80
N ASP A 452 25.62 7.53 -33.76
CA ASP A 452 24.73 8.06 -34.81
C ASP A 452 25.37 7.98 -36.20
N LYS A 453 26.71 8.01 -36.30
CA LYS A 453 27.43 8.00 -37.55
C LYS A 453 27.52 6.61 -38.18
N ASN A 454 27.68 5.57 -37.37
CA ASN A 454 27.87 4.19 -37.89
C ASN A 454 26.65 3.30 -37.76
N ALA A 455 25.64 3.67 -36.93
CA ALA A 455 24.42 2.89 -36.79
C ALA A 455 23.69 2.63 -38.08
N TYR A 456 23.60 3.65 -38.97
CA TYR A 456 22.98 3.51 -40.28
C TYR A 456 23.78 2.57 -41.19
N LEU A 457 25.11 2.66 -41.17
CA LEU A 457 25.98 1.78 -41.98
C LEU A 457 25.91 0.34 -41.49
N LEU A 458 25.90 0.11 -40.17
CA LEU A 458 25.68 -1.22 -39.59
C LEU A 458 24.33 -1.81 -40.02
N ARG A 459 23.27 -1.00 -39.98
CA ARG A 459 21.97 -1.43 -40.50
C ARG A 459 22.05 -1.85 -41.94
N ARG A 460 22.68 -1.06 -42.82
CA ARG A 460 22.83 -1.37 -44.25
C ARG A 460 23.67 -2.61 -44.50
N PHE A 461 24.71 -2.83 -43.73
CA PHE A 461 25.49 -4.05 -43.78
C PHE A 461 24.63 -5.30 -43.49
N ILE A 462 23.80 -5.25 -42.42
CA ILE A 462 22.90 -6.35 -42.10
C ILE A 462 21.80 -6.51 -43.16
N GLU A 463 21.24 -5.42 -43.70
CA GLU A 463 20.25 -5.47 -44.77
C GLU A 463 20.79 -6.11 -46.04
N ALA A 464 22.08 -5.90 -46.39
CA ALA A 464 22.72 -6.55 -47.50
C ALA A 464 22.86 -8.09 -47.35
N LYS A 465 22.81 -8.57 -46.09
CA LYS A 465 22.87 -9.98 -45.74
C LYS A 465 21.51 -10.52 -45.24
N TRP A 466 20.40 -9.84 -45.53
CA TRP A 466 19.11 -10.08 -44.91
C TRP A 466 18.59 -11.50 -45.09
N ASP A 467 18.76 -12.11 -46.24
CA ASP A 467 18.35 -13.48 -46.50
C ASP A 467 19.10 -14.49 -45.60
N GLU A 468 20.38 -14.24 -45.31
CA GLU A 468 21.16 -15.04 -44.38
C GLU A 468 20.73 -14.85 -42.91
N VAL A 469 20.33 -13.61 -42.56
CA VAL A 469 19.84 -13.25 -41.21
C VAL A 469 18.51 -13.93 -40.93
N THR A 470 17.55 -13.81 -41.83
CA THR A 470 16.22 -14.41 -41.68
C THR A 470 16.26 -15.93 -41.68
N ALA A 471 17.08 -16.53 -42.57
CA ALA A 471 17.30 -17.98 -42.60
C ALA A 471 17.88 -18.49 -41.27
N CYS A 472 18.78 -17.72 -40.63
CA CYS A 472 19.32 -18.07 -39.31
C CYS A 472 18.20 -18.12 -38.24
N TYR A 473 17.31 -17.16 -38.21
CA TYR A 473 16.23 -17.10 -37.23
C TYR A 473 15.14 -18.15 -37.46
N LEU A 474 14.80 -18.44 -38.69
CA LEU A 474 13.84 -19.50 -39.02
C LEU A 474 14.36 -20.89 -38.60
N SER A 475 15.68 -21.11 -38.63
CA SER A 475 16.25 -22.36 -38.12
C SER A 475 16.12 -22.55 -36.60
N LEU A 476 15.97 -21.45 -35.85
CA LEU A 476 15.78 -21.50 -34.38
C LEU A 476 14.37 -21.95 -33.99
N ILE A 477 13.37 -21.86 -34.88
CA ILE A 477 12.00 -22.33 -34.61
C ILE A 477 11.97 -23.85 -34.43
N HIS A 478 12.88 -24.58 -35.03
CA HIS A 478 12.91 -26.03 -34.94
C HIS A 478 13.62 -26.58 -33.69
N ILE A 479 14.23 -25.71 -32.91
CA ILE A 479 14.88 -26.07 -31.65
C ILE A 479 13.98 -25.76 -30.48
#